data_ba057bb43d6bd26ae238c85027e94cf3
#
_entry.id   ba057bb43d6bd26ae238c85027e94cf3
#
_cell.length_a   1.000
_cell.length_b   1.000
_cell.length_c   1.000
_cell.angle_alpha   90.00
_cell.angle_beta   90.00
_cell.angle_gamma   90.00
#
_symmetry.space_group_name_H-M   'P 1'
#
loop_
_entity.id
_entity.type
_entity.pdbx_description
1 polymer ?
#
loop_
_entity_poly.entity_id
_entity_poly.type
_entity_poly.pdbx_seq_one_letter_code
_entity_poly.pdbx_strand_id
1 'polypeptide(L)'
;MTFLLRLLSRLLFIALAFGTAPASAQSEPQEFTRHYDGVLGTSFDLTLFTPANTDTEAAAAAALTEITRLDLVFSSYRDDSQLMQLNRERSLSGAAPELLEVLGLCSQWEQLSRGRFNCKLGRLLAAWDTAQQTQTLPDRAALQALAASAAARIEINHSQRGVTLPDDVDLELSGIAKGYIIDRVLAVL
;
A
#
# COMPACT_ATOMS: atom_id res chain seq x y z
N MET A 1 -77.81 -10.51 27.15
CA MET A 1 -76.90 -11.53 26.59
C MET A 1 -76.53 -11.25 25.10
N THR A 2 -76.89 -10.09 24.56
CA THR A 2 -76.65 -9.74 23.13
C THR A 2 -75.67 -8.61 22.88
N PHE A 3 -75.18 -7.97 23.94
CA PHE A 3 -74.26 -6.88 23.82
C PHE A 3 -72.77 -7.29 23.87
N LEU A 4 -72.45 -8.39 24.51
CA LEU A 4 -71.09 -8.92 24.66
C LEU A 4 -70.59 -9.61 23.37
N LEU A 5 -71.53 -10.16 22.56
CA LEU A 5 -71.15 -10.89 21.33
C LEU A 5 -70.72 -9.94 20.15
N ARG A 6 -71.15 -8.68 20.22
CA ARG A 6 -70.83 -7.70 19.19
C ARG A 6 -69.48 -6.98 19.42
N LEU A 7 -68.96 -7.06 20.64
CA LEU A 7 -67.61 -6.45 20.94
C LEU A 7 -66.49 -7.41 20.58
N LEU A 8 -66.65 -8.70 20.66
CA LEU A 8 -65.66 -9.71 20.30
C LEU A 8 -65.47 -9.84 18.78
N SER A 9 -66.51 -9.53 17.98
CA SER A 9 -66.42 -9.58 16.52
C SER A 9 -65.62 -8.39 15.89
N ARG A 10 -65.50 -7.32 16.66
CA ARG A 10 -64.72 -6.13 16.15
C ARG A 10 -63.25 -6.15 16.55
N LEU A 11 -62.81 -6.96 17.52
CA LEU A 11 -61.45 -7.14 17.94
C LEU A 11 -60.69 -8.21 17.09
N LEU A 12 -61.40 -9.03 16.32
CA LEU A 12 -60.79 -10.07 15.49
C LEU A 12 -60.36 -9.58 14.09
N PHE A 13 -60.73 -8.35 13.70
CA PHE A 13 -60.40 -7.81 12.38
C PHE A 13 -59.23 -6.82 12.35
N ILE A 14 -58.61 -6.53 13.51
CA ILE A 14 -57.44 -5.59 13.59
C ILE A 14 -56.11 -6.32 13.59
N ALA A 15 -56.08 -7.66 13.65
CA ALA A 15 -54.82 -8.43 13.78
C ALA A 15 -54.23 -8.96 12.46
N LEU A 16 -54.72 -8.54 11.29
CA LEU A 16 -54.27 -9.09 10.00
C LEU A 16 -53.65 -8.03 9.04
N ALA A 17 -53.18 -6.93 9.56
CA ALA A 17 -52.47 -5.91 8.74
C ALA A 17 -51.03 -5.69 9.23
N PHE A 18 -50.37 -6.70 9.78
CA PHE A 18 -48.90 -6.69 9.79
C PHE A 18 -48.45 -7.10 8.40
N GLY A 19 -48.35 -6.09 7.53
CA GLY A 19 -47.71 -6.24 6.25
C GLY A 19 -46.31 -6.82 6.48
N THR A 20 -46.07 -8.00 5.94
CA THR A 20 -44.73 -8.53 5.77
C THR A 20 -44.00 -7.52 4.90
N ALA A 21 -43.18 -6.64 5.54
CA ALA A 21 -42.21 -5.88 4.79
C ALA A 21 -41.43 -6.89 3.96
N PRO A 22 -41.23 -6.68 2.65
CA PRO A 22 -40.39 -7.56 1.88
C PRO A 22 -39.03 -7.54 2.55
N ALA A 23 -38.57 -8.67 3.07
CA ALA A 23 -37.19 -8.85 3.45
C ALA A 23 -36.40 -8.51 2.16
N SER A 24 -35.69 -7.40 2.18
CA SER A 24 -34.74 -7.06 1.10
C SER A 24 -33.83 -8.28 0.99
N ALA A 25 -34.02 -9.06 -0.07
CA ALA A 25 -33.11 -10.16 -0.38
C ALA A 25 -31.74 -9.53 -0.55
N GLN A 26 -30.92 -9.57 0.48
CA GLN A 26 -29.50 -9.26 0.38
C GLN A 26 -28.94 -10.31 -0.56
N SER A 27 -28.62 -9.92 -1.79
CA SER A 27 -27.92 -10.80 -2.71
C SER A 27 -26.62 -11.23 -2.03
N GLU A 28 -26.38 -12.55 -2.02
CA GLU A 28 -25.11 -13.07 -1.50
C GLU A 28 -23.94 -12.36 -2.21
N PRO A 29 -22.87 -12.01 -1.49
CA PRO A 29 -21.69 -11.43 -2.09
C PRO A 29 -21.13 -12.36 -3.17
N GLN A 30 -20.83 -11.81 -4.33
CA GLN A 30 -20.15 -12.54 -5.40
C GLN A 30 -18.65 -12.35 -5.26
N GLU A 31 -17.91 -13.44 -5.43
CA GLU A 31 -16.46 -13.40 -5.48
C GLU A 31 -15.98 -13.07 -6.90
N PHE A 32 -15.10 -12.08 -6.98
CA PHE A 32 -14.39 -11.70 -8.19
C PHE A 32 -12.89 -11.80 -7.92
N THR A 33 -12.15 -12.59 -8.72
CA THR A 33 -10.71 -12.76 -8.59
C THR A 33 -10.01 -12.46 -9.90
N ARG A 34 -8.91 -11.72 -9.84
CA ARG A 34 -7.99 -11.43 -10.96
C ARG A 34 -6.55 -11.65 -10.52
N HIS A 35 -5.78 -12.21 -11.45
CA HIS A 35 -4.34 -12.40 -11.33
C HIS A 35 -3.62 -11.55 -12.37
N TYR A 36 -2.55 -10.88 -11.94
CA TYR A 36 -1.72 -10.02 -12.79
C TYR A 36 -0.25 -10.34 -12.58
N ASP A 37 0.47 -10.64 -13.66
CA ASP A 37 1.91 -10.84 -13.64
C ASP A 37 2.66 -9.53 -13.82
N GLY A 38 3.90 -9.48 -13.29
CA GLY A 38 4.81 -8.35 -13.49
C GLY A 38 4.44 -7.07 -12.73
N VAL A 39 3.53 -7.15 -11.76
CA VAL A 39 3.13 -6.02 -10.92
C VAL A 39 4.15 -5.87 -9.79
N LEU A 40 4.82 -4.71 -9.70
CA LEU A 40 5.86 -4.41 -8.70
C LEU A 40 6.97 -5.49 -8.64
N GLY A 41 7.32 -6.06 -9.80
CA GLY A 41 8.35 -7.11 -9.93
C GLY A 41 7.93 -8.49 -9.41
N THR A 42 6.62 -8.71 -9.19
CA THR A 42 6.05 -10.00 -8.74
C THR A 42 4.66 -10.20 -9.36
N SER A 43 3.86 -11.13 -8.84
CA SER A 43 2.44 -11.26 -9.16
C SER A 43 1.58 -10.47 -8.17
N PHE A 44 0.40 -10.08 -8.62
CA PHE A 44 -0.64 -9.42 -7.83
C PHE A 44 -1.98 -10.14 -8.01
N ASP A 45 -2.55 -10.60 -6.91
CA ASP A 45 -3.87 -11.23 -6.86
C ASP A 45 -4.85 -10.27 -6.20
N LEU A 46 -5.95 -9.97 -6.90
CA LEU A 46 -7.05 -9.16 -6.38
C LEU A 46 -8.27 -10.04 -6.22
N THR A 47 -8.79 -10.17 -4.99
CA THR A 47 -10.06 -10.83 -4.70
C THR A 47 -11.01 -9.83 -4.06
N LEU A 48 -12.19 -9.65 -4.67
CA LEU A 48 -13.24 -8.76 -4.18
C LEU A 48 -14.48 -9.60 -3.85
N PHE A 49 -15.13 -9.29 -2.73
CA PHE A 49 -16.44 -9.81 -2.36
C PHE A 49 -17.43 -8.65 -2.41
N THR A 50 -18.29 -8.64 -3.42
CA THR A 50 -19.14 -7.48 -3.72
C THR A 50 -20.59 -7.91 -3.94
N PRO A 51 -21.58 -7.02 -3.72
CA PRO A 51 -22.94 -7.24 -4.17
C PRO A 51 -23.00 -7.52 -5.68
N ALA A 52 -23.98 -8.31 -6.11
CA ALA A 52 -24.31 -8.46 -7.53
C ALA A 52 -24.52 -7.07 -8.13
N ASN A 53 -24.00 -6.81 -9.33
CA ASN A 53 -24.03 -5.54 -10.06
C ASN A 53 -22.97 -4.51 -9.65
N THR A 54 -21.99 -4.85 -8.83
CA THR A 54 -20.80 -4.00 -8.62
C THR A 54 -19.91 -4.08 -9.88
N ASP A 55 -19.41 -2.94 -10.35
CA ASP A 55 -18.43 -2.90 -11.45
C ASP A 55 -17.03 -3.28 -10.94
N THR A 56 -16.80 -4.58 -10.85
CA THR A 56 -15.54 -5.15 -10.34
C THR A 56 -14.37 -4.95 -11.30
N GLU A 57 -14.63 -4.79 -12.60
CA GLU A 57 -13.58 -4.49 -13.58
C GLU A 57 -13.10 -3.04 -13.43
N ALA A 58 -13.99 -2.09 -13.17
CA ALA A 58 -13.62 -0.70 -12.87
C ALA A 58 -12.80 -0.62 -11.57
N ALA A 59 -13.17 -1.38 -10.54
CA ALA A 59 -12.42 -1.46 -9.28
C ALA A 59 -11.01 -2.04 -9.52
N ALA A 60 -10.89 -3.13 -10.29
CA ALA A 60 -9.59 -3.71 -10.64
C ALA A 60 -8.71 -2.73 -11.44
N ALA A 61 -9.31 -2.00 -12.40
CA ALA A 61 -8.59 -0.97 -13.16
C ALA A 61 -8.12 0.19 -12.27
N ALA A 62 -8.92 0.62 -11.29
CA ALA A 62 -8.54 1.64 -10.32
C ALA A 62 -7.35 1.17 -9.45
N ALA A 63 -7.38 -0.07 -8.97
CA ALA A 63 -6.29 -0.69 -8.22
C ALA A 63 -4.98 -0.67 -9.03
N LEU A 64 -5.00 -1.14 -10.28
CA LEU A 64 -3.80 -1.17 -11.13
C LEU A 64 -3.29 0.23 -11.48
N THR A 65 -4.19 1.19 -11.65
CA THR A 65 -3.82 2.60 -11.90
C THR A 65 -3.06 3.17 -10.70
N GLU A 66 -3.56 2.95 -9.49
CA GLU A 66 -2.90 3.42 -8.26
C GLU A 66 -1.56 2.73 -8.04
N ILE A 67 -1.47 1.40 -8.27
CA ILE A 67 -0.20 0.66 -8.21
C ILE A 67 0.81 1.27 -9.19
N THR A 68 0.41 1.48 -10.44
CA THR A 68 1.30 2.03 -11.49
C THR A 68 1.77 3.44 -11.13
N ARG A 69 0.90 4.27 -10.60
CA ARG A 69 1.22 5.61 -10.13
C ARG A 69 2.27 5.59 -9.00
N LEU A 70 2.10 4.69 -8.03
CA LEU A 70 3.02 4.57 -6.90
C LEU A 70 4.32 3.85 -7.26
N ASP A 71 4.32 2.99 -8.27
CA ASP A 71 5.55 2.40 -8.82
C ASP A 71 6.48 3.47 -9.38
N LEU A 72 5.94 4.52 -10.03
CA LEU A 72 6.71 5.70 -10.45
C LEU A 72 7.30 6.51 -9.28
N VAL A 73 6.79 6.32 -8.08
CA VAL A 73 7.35 6.99 -6.89
C VAL A 73 8.43 6.13 -6.22
N PHE A 74 8.18 4.82 -6.07
CA PHE A 74 8.95 3.98 -5.14
C PHE A 74 9.86 2.94 -5.80
N SER A 75 9.74 2.68 -7.10
CA SER A 75 10.47 1.58 -7.74
C SER A 75 11.97 1.80 -7.71
N SER A 76 12.71 0.78 -7.26
CA SER A 76 14.17 0.71 -7.37
C SER A 76 14.65 0.11 -8.70
N TYR A 77 13.70 -0.32 -9.57
CA TYR A 77 13.98 -0.95 -10.87
C TYR A 77 13.72 -0.02 -12.06
N ARG A 78 13.03 1.09 -11.83
CA ARG A 78 12.65 2.06 -12.86
C ARG A 78 13.52 3.31 -12.76
N ASP A 79 14.27 3.60 -13.80
CA ASP A 79 15.16 4.79 -13.87
C ASP A 79 14.38 6.11 -13.79
N ASP A 80 13.09 6.12 -14.16
CA ASP A 80 12.19 7.27 -14.15
C ASP A 80 11.42 7.44 -12.83
N SER A 81 11.64 6.58 -11.83
CA SER A 81 11.03 6.72 -10.52
C SER A 81 11.64 7.87 -9.71
N GLN A 82 10.84 8.46 -8.81
CA GLN A 82 11.34 9.50 -7.90
C GLN A 82 12.42 8.98 -6.94
N LEU A 83 12.30 7.72 -6.50
CA LEU A 83 13.33 7.07 -5.68
C LEU A 83 14.68 7.02 -6.41
N MET A 84 14.69 6.56 -7.67
CA MET A 84 15.94 6.46 -8.45
C MET A 84 16.48 7.83 -8.82
N GLN A 85 15.61 8.81 -9.10
CA GLN A 85 16.03 10.19 -9.28
C GLN A 85 16.72 10.72 -8.01
N LEU A 86 16.11 10.55 -6.85
CA LEU A 86 16.67 10.98 -5.56
C LEU A 86 18.01 10.30 -5.26
N ASN A 87 18.12 8.99 -5.49
CA ASN A 87 19.37 8.24 -5.31
C ASN A 87 20.47 8.72 -6.26
N ARG A 88 20.14 9.13 -7.48
CA ARG A 88 21.10 9.60 -8.48
C ARG A 88 21.53 11.06 -8.24
N GLU A 89 20.57 11.93 -7.98
CA GLU A 89 20.78 13.38 -7.92
C GLU A 89 21.09 13.88 -6.50
N ARG A 90 21.02 13.03 -5.50
CA ARG A 90 21.21 13.33 -4.06
C ARG A 90 20.17 14.30 -3.48
N SER A 91 19.40 14.98 -4.33
CA SER A 91 18.35 15.89 -3.90
C SER A 91 17.14 15.82 -4.83
N LEU A 92 15.97 16.01 -4.28
CA LEU A 92 14.73 16.08 -5.01
C LEU A 92 13.89 17.24 -4.46
N SER A 93 13.38 18.08 -5.33
CA SER A 93 12.38 19.11 -4.99
C SER A 93 11.02 18.74 -5.56
N GLY A 94 9.95 19.09 -4.84
CA GLY A 94 8.59 18.74 -5.27
C GLY A 94 8.30 17.24 -5.20
N ALA A 95 8.92 16.52 -4.27
CA ALA A 95 8.68 15.10 -4.03
C ALA A 95 7.18 14.79 -3.89
N ALA A 96 6.75 13.63 -4.35
CA ALA A 96 5.39 13.16 -4.12
C ALA A 96 5.11 13.12 -2.61
N PRO A 97 3.91 13.51 -2.16
CA PRO A 97 3.55 13.42 -0.73
C PRO A 97 3.78 12.02 -0.18
N GLU A 98 3.49 10.99 -0.96
CA GLU A 98 3.66 9.59 -0.59
C GLU A 98 5.13 9.22 -0.35
N LEU A 99 6.07 9.82 -1.10
CA LEU A 99 7.50 9.60 -0.84
C LEU A 99 7.90 10.16 0.52
N LEU A 100 7.41 11.34 0.88
CA LEU A 100 7.67 11.95 2.20
C LEU A 100 7.03 11.13 3.32
N GLU A 101 5.82 10.61 3.12
CA GLU A 101 5.14 9.73 4.08
C GLU A 101 5.96 8.45 4.32
N VAL A 102 6.38 7.76 3.25
CA VAL A 102 7.18 6.54 3.36
C VAL A 102 8.54 6.80 4.01
N LEU A 103 9.21 7.91 3.72
CA LEU A 103 10.46 8.29 4.41
C LEU A 103 10.22 8.54 5.91
N GLY A 104 9.09 9.14 6.26
CA GLY A 104 8.66 9.28 7.66
C GLY A 104 8.46 7.93 8.35
N LEU A 105 7.77 7.00 7.68
CA LEU A 105 7.59 5.61 8.15
C LEU A 105 8.94 4.88 8.27
N CYS A 106 9.86 5.05 7.34
CA CYS A 106 11.22 4.51 7.41
C CYS A 106 11.91 4.95 8.70
N SER A 107 11.86 6.25 9.01
CA SER A 107 12.46 6.81 10.23
C SER A 107 11.79 6.25 11.49
N GLN A 108 10.48 6.12 11.49
CA GLN A 108 9.73 5.55 12.62
C GLN A 108 10.09 4.08 12.86
N TRP A 109 10.12 3.26 11.82
CA TRP A 109 10.48 1.84 11.93
C TRP A 109 11.95 1.63 12.28
N GLU A 110 12.85 2.50 11.80
CA GLU A 110 14.27 2.49 12.21
C GLU A 110 14.37 2.67 13.74
N GLN A 111 13.66 3.63 14.30
CA GLN A 111 13.64 3.89 15.75
C GLN A 111 13.01 2.74 16.54
N LEU A 112 11.81 2.28 16.14
CA LEU A 112 11.09 1.21 16.82
C LEU A 112 11.86 -0.12 16.81
N SER A 113 12.52 -0.43 15.70
CA SER A 113 13.33 -1.64 15.55
C SER A 113 14.74 -1.54 16.14
N ARG A 114 15.12 -0.37 16.67
CA ARG A 114 16.49 -0.07 17.11
C ARG A 114 17.51 -0.30 16.01
N GLY A 115 17.21 0.21 14.80
CA GLY A 115 18.08 0.14 13.64
C GLY A 115 18.11 -1.22 12.90
N ARG A 116 17.28 -2.20 13.31
CA ARG A 116 17.18 -3.49 12.59
C ARG A 116 16.44 -3.40 11.28
N PHE A 117 15.52 -2.44 11.15
CA PHE A 117 14.94 -2.02 9.89
C PHE A 117 15.55 -0.67 9.49
N ASN A 118 16.00 -0.55 8.25
CA ASN A 118 16.59 0.69 7.76
C ASN A 118 16.41 0.79 6.23
N CYS A 119 15.88 1.90 5.77
CA CYS A 119 15.68 2.16 4.34
C CYS A 119 16.94 2.72 3.64
N LYS A 120 18.03 2.96 4.35
CA LYS A 120 19.28 3.56 3.84
C LYS A 120 20.33 2.50 3.50
N LEU A 121 19.87 1.33 3.04
CA LEU A 121 20.74 0.18 2.76
C LEU A 121 20.97 -0.04 1.25
N GLY A 122 20.55 0.89 0.38
CA GLY A 122 20.61 0.70 -1.07
C GLY A 122 22.03 0.35 -1.56
N ARG A 123 23.07 1.05 -1.09
CA ARG A 123 24.46 0.73 -1.46
C ARG A 123 24.94 -0.62 -0.94
N LEU A 124 24.50 -1.01 0.25
CA LEU A 124 24.84 -2.32 0.81
C LEU A 124 24.22 -3.44 -0.03
N LEU A 125 22.97 -3.28 -0.46
CA LEU A 125 22.28 -4.23 -1.32
C LEU A 125 22.93 -4.28 -2.72
N ALA A 126 23.28 -3.13 -3.31
CA ALA A 126 24.00 -3.07 -4.59
C ALA A 126 25.37 -3.78 -4.53
N ALA A 127 26.08 -3.74 -3.40
CA ALA A 127 27.30 -4.49 -3.20
C ALA A 127 27.07 -6.02 -3.23
N TRP A 128 25.96 -6.48 -2.66
CA TRP A 128 25.58 -7.90 -2.72
C TRP A 128 25.11 -8.31 -4.12
N ASP A 129 24.39 -7.47 -4.84
CA ASP A 129 24.00 -7.72 -6.23
C ASP A 129 25.24 -7.85 -7.12
N THR A 130 26.22 -6.97 -6.95
CA THR A 130 27.51 -7.05 -7.64
C THR A 130 28.24 -8.35 -7.30
N ALA A 131 28.25 -8.76 -6.04
CA ALA A 131 28.85 -10.01 -5.60
C ALA A 131 28.20 -11.23 -6.25
N GLN A 132 26.88 -11.22 -6.36
CA GLN A 132 26.12 -12.26 -7.04
C GLN A 132 26.49 -12.34 -8.54
N GLN A 133 26.59 -11.21 -9.22
CA GLN A 133 26.93 -11.13 -10.63
C GLN A 133 28.37 -11.58 -10.91
N THR A 134 29.32 -11.16 -10.05
CA THR A 134 30.75 -11.46 -10.20
C THR A 134 31.18 -12.77 -9.55
N GLN A 135 30.28 -13.43 -8.80
CA GLN A 135 30.57 -14.61 -7.99
C GLN A 135 31.75 -14.40 -7.00
N THR A 136 31.92 -13.14 -6.55
CA THR A 136 33.01 -12.74 -5.65
C THR A 136 32.41 -12.09 -4.41
N LEU A 137 32.74 -12.60 -3.22
CA LEU A 137 32.26 -12.02 -1.97
C LEU A 137 32.80 -10.59 -1.79
N PRO A 138 31.97 -9.66 -1.32
CA PRO A 138 32.41 -8.30 -1.04
C PRO A 138 33.40 -8.31 0.13
N ASP A 139 34.33 -7.35 0.13
CA ASP A 139 35.23 -7.14 1.25
C ASP A 139 34.46 -6.80 2.54
N ARG A 140 34.81 -7.44 3.64
CA ARG A 140 34.14 -7.25 4.92
C ARG A 140 34.23 -5.81 5.45
N ALA A 141 35.38 -5.17 5.28
CA ALA A 141 35.58 -3.79 5.73
C ALA A 141 34.74 -2.82 4.91
N ALA A 142 34.61 -3.05 3.60
CA ALA A 142 33.73 -2.29 2.71
C ALA A 142 32.25 -2.45 3.13
N LEU A 143 31.78 -3.68 3.41
CA LEU A 143 30.42 -3.91 3.91
C LEU A 143 30.16 -3.21 5.25
N GLN A 144 31.12 -3.21 6.16
CA GLN A 144 30.99 -2.51 7.45
C GLN A 144 30.91 -1.00 7.27
N ALA A 145 31.68 -0.43 6.34
CA ALA A 145 31.62 1.01 6.00
C ALA A 145 30.24 1.37 5.42
N LEU A 146 29.73 0.58 4.47
CA LEU A 146 28.40 0.78 3.88
C LEU A 146 27.26 0.64 4.92
N ALA A 147 27.39 -0.30 5.85
CA ALA A 147 26.43 -0.43 6.94
C ALA A 147 26.50 0.74 7.93
N ALA A 148 27.69 1.31 8.16
CA ALA A 148 27.85 2.47 9.03
C ALA A 148 27.27 3.75 8.41
N SER A 149 27.34 3.93 7.07
CA SER A 149 26.77 5.08 6.37
C SER A 149 25.25 5.12 6.49
N ALA A 150 24.59 3.98 6.69
CA ALA A 150 23.16 3.91 6.92
C ALA A 150 22.69 4.61 8.22
N ALA A 151 23.59 5.00 9.11
CA ALA A 151 23.28 5.82 10.28
C ALA A 151 23.12 7.32 9.95
N ALA A 152 23.52 7.75 8.75
CA ALA A 152 23.44 9.14 8.33
C ALA A 152 21.99 9.65 8.28
N ARG A 153 21.82 10.97 8.47
CA ARG A 153 20.50 11.59 8.50
C ARG A 153 20.10 12.09 7.11
N ILE A 154 18.86 11.80 6.73
CA ILE A 154 18.20 12.37 5.56
C ILE A 154 17.59 13.70 5.96
N GLU A 155 17.75 14.74 5.13
CA GLU A 155 17.11 16.03 5.34
C GLU A 155 15.81 16.11 4.55
N ILE A 156 14.72 16.45 5.25
CA ILE A 156 13.38 16.60 4.65
C ILE A 156 12.88 18.01 4.92
N ASN A 157 12.60 18.74 3.84
CA ASN A 157 11.96 20.04 3.88
C ASN A 157 10.47 19.89 3.49
N HIS A 158 9.60 19.77 4.46
CA HIS A 158 8.16 19.57 4.22
C HIS A 158 7.49 20.72 3.47
N SER A 159 7.92 21.98 3.68
CA SER A 159 7.30 23.15 3.04
C SER A 159 7.55 23.21 1.55
N GLN A 160 8.70 22.74 1.10
CA GLN A 160 9.11 22.68 -0.32
C GLN A 160 8.98 21.28 -0.90
N ARG A 161 8.53 20.31 -0.12
CA ARG A 161 8.58 18.88 -0.45
C ARG A 161 9.97 18.48 -0.98
N GLY A 162 11.01 18.98 -0.30
CA GLY A 162 12.40 18.73 -0.65
C GLY A 162 12.97 17.57 0.16
N VAL A 163 13.81 16.75 -0.46
CA VAL A 163 14.57 15.68 0.21
C VAL A 163 16.02 15.79 -0.23
N THR A 164 16.95 15.68 0.72
CA THR A 164 18.39 15.65 0.43
C THR A 164 19.03 14.45 1.11
N LEU A 165 19.79 13.67 0.33
CA LEU A 165 20.54 12.52 0.80
C LEU A 165 22.01 12.86 1.00
N PRO A 166 22.67 12.33 2.03
CA PRO A 166 24.12 12.30 2.09
C PRO A 166 24.75 11.57 0.89
N ASP A 167 25.96 11.94 0.49
CA ASP A 167 26.62 11.38 -0.69
C ASP A 167 26.85 9.87 -0.62
N ASP A 168 26.98 9.31 0.57
CA ASP A 168 27.26 7.91 0.83
C ASP A 168 26.01 7.06 1.14
N VAL A 169 24.80 7.63 1.04
CA VAL A 169 23.52 6.95 1.31
C VAL A 169 22.71 6.76 0.05
N ASP A 170 22.29 5.55 -0.25
CA ASP A 170 21.21 5.24 -1.19
C ASP A 170 20.02 4.63 -0.46
N LEU A 171 18.83 5.05 -0.87
CA LEU A 171 17.59 4.51 -0.34
C LEU A 171 17.19 3.23 -1.06
N GLU A 172 16.62 2.30 -0.29
CA GLU A 172 15.92 1.12 -0.78
C GLU A 172 14.63 0.95 0.00
N LEU A 173 13.50 1.02 -0.70
CA LEU A 173 12.17 1.10 -0.10
C LEU A 173 11.35 -0.19 -0.23
N SER A 174 11.86 -1.25 -0.87
CA SER A 174 11.10 -2.48 -1.12
C SER A 174 10.61 -3.17 0.16
N GLY A 175 11.29 -2.97 1.27
CA GLY A 175 10.89 -3.50 2.58
C GLY A 175 9.64 -2.84 3.19
N ILE A 176 9.18 -1.71 2.65
CA ILE A 176 8.03 -0.96 3.17
C ILE A 176 7.06 -0.52 2.06
N ALA A 177 7.55 -0.22 0.86
CA ALA A 177 6.76 0.37 -0.21
C ALA A 177 5.60 -0.53 -0.65
N LYS A 178 5.80 -1.86 -0.74
CA LYS A 178 4.72 -2.78 -1.15
C LYS A 178 3.55 -2.75 -0.18
N GLY A 179 3.80 -2.76 1.14
CA GLY A 179 2.75 -2.63 2.14
C GLY A 179 2.00 -1.30 2.03
N TYR A 180 2.74 -0.20 1.88
CA TYR A 180 2.16 1.12 1.69
C TYR A 180 1.29 1.19 0.42
N ILE A 181 1.75 0.62 -0.70
CA ILE A 181 0.99 0.56 -1.96
C ILE A 181 -0.32 -0.21 -1.76
N ILE A 182 -0.28 -1.36 -1.07
CA ILE A 182 -1.48 -2.16 -0.79
C ILE A 182 -2.49 -1.35 0.03
N ASP A 183 -2.05 -0.64 1.07
CA ASP A 183 -2.93 0.21 1.88
C ASP A 183 -3.57 1.33 1.04
N ARG A 184 -2.83 1.92 0.09
CA ARG A 184 -3.37 2.93 -0.83
C ARG A 184 -4.37 2.34 -1.83
N VAL A 185 -4.10 1.13 -2.33
CA VAL A 185 -5.02 0.40 -3.20
C VAL A 185 -6.33 0.08 -2.49
N LEU A 186 -6.27 -0.38 -1.24
CA LEU A 186 -7.48 -0.62 -0.43
C LEU A 186 -8.30 0.65 -0.19
N ALA A 187 -7.67 1.82 -0.20
CA ALA A 187 -8.37 3.10 -0.02
C ALA A 187 -9.09 3.59 -1.30
N VAL A 188 -8.77 3.06 -2.48
CA VAL A 188 -9.43 3.40 -3.76
C VAL A 188 -10.46 2.36 -4.20
N LEU A 189 -10.51 1.21 -3.53
CA LEU A 189 -11.52 0.15 -3.69
C LEU A 189 -12.75 0.40 -2.83
#